data_fd89f4fc66cb27f8e56021391592116d
#
_entry.id   fd89f4fc66cb27f8e56021391592116d
#
_cell.length_a   1.000
_cell.length_b   1.000
_cell.length_c   1.000
_cell.angle_alpha   90.00
_cell.angle_beta   90.00
_cell.angle_gamma   90.00
#
_symmetry.space_group_name_H-M   'P 1'
#
loop_
_entity.id
_entity.type
_entity.pdbx_description
1 polymer ?
#
loop_
_entity_poly.entity_id
_entity_poly.type
_entity_poly.pdbx_seq_one_letter_code
_entity_poly.pdbx_strand_id
1 'polypeptide(L)'
;MKKVLLPMLALGAAISFQPALAADGEALFKSKPCVACHNPDMKLVGPALKDIAAKNAGVAGAADTLAKHIKNGSSGVWGPIPMPPNAVSDAEAKTLAEWILSLKK
;
A
#
# COMPACT_ATOMS: atom_id res chain seq x y z
N MET A 1 -56.94 2.33 10.71
CA MET A 1 -56.51 2.20 10.60
C MET A 1 -55.50 2.37 10.02
N LYS A 2 -54.91 2.54 10.05
CA LYS A 2 -54.07 2.69 9.49
C LYS A 2 -52.91 2.41 9.69
N LYS A 3 -52.24 2.10 9.51
CA LYS A 3 -51.27 1.72 9.61
C LYS A 3 -50.16 2.24 9.19
N VAL A 4 -49.44 2.26 9.41
CA VAL A 4 -48.49 2.81 9.16
C VAL A 4 -47.38 2.30 8.93
N LEU A 5 -46.79 2.22 8.61
CA LEU A 5 -45.84 1.71 8.27
C LEU A 5 -44.66 2.27 8.25
N LEU A 6 -43.92 2.07 8.48
CA LEU A 6 -42.89 2.46 8.51
C LEU A 6 -41.82 2.12 7.95
N PRO A 7 -41.22 2.31 7.62
CA PRO A 7 -40.30 2.09 6.87
C PRO A 7 -39.14 1.88 7.27
N MET A 8 -38.60 1.56 7.44
CA MET A 8 -37.60 1.32 7.78
C MET A 8 -36.54 1.62 7.20
N LEU A 9 -35.98 1.86 7.13
CA LEU A 9 -35.05 2.19 6.67
C LEU A 9 -33.95 1.71 6.62
N ALA A 10 -33.57 1.38 6.48
CA ALA A 10 -32.65 0.81 6.15
C ALA A 10 -31.56 1.40 6.13
N LEU A 11 -31.00 1.59 6.24
CA LEU A 11 -30.07 2.14 6.19
C LEU A 11 -28.99 1.79 5.81
N GLY A 12 -28.74 1.74 5.46
CA GLY A 12 -27.77 1.46 4.78
C GLY A 12 -26.58 1.71 5.21
N ALA A 13 -25.96 1.01 5.28
CA ALA A 13 -24.87 1.10 5.72
C ALA A 13 -23.93 1.54 4.84
N ALA A 14 -23.52 2.45 4.91
CA ALA A 14 -22.66 2.89 4.11
C ALA A 14 -21.40 2.41 4.43
N ILE A 15 -20.81 1.80 3.75
CA ILE A 15 -19.65 1.33 4.03
C ILE A 15 -18.63 2.07 3.37
N SER A 16 -17.71 2.57 3.92
CA SER A 16 -16.74 3.28 3.26
C SER A 16 -15.50 2.59 3.37
N PHE A 17 -14.82 2.36 2.39
CA PHE A 17 -13.69 1.64 2.47
C PHE A 17 -12.43 2.32 2.30
N GLN A 18 -12.32 3.21 1.55
CA GLN A 18 -11.16 3.72 1.13
C GLN A 18 -10.18 4.24 2.06
N PRO A 19 -10.46 5.06 2.94
CA PRO A 19 -9.42 5.64 3.80
C PRO A 19 -8.71 4.63 4.62
N ALA A 20 -9.35 3.54 4.90
CA ALA A 20 -8.75 2.55 5.75
C ALA A 20 -7.55 1.90 5.09
N LEU A 21 -7.61 1.62 3.81
CA LEU A 21 -6.52 0.98 3.15
C LEU A 21 -5.31 1.89 3.08
N ALA A 22 -5.51 3.16 2.80
CA ALA A 22 -4.42 4.11 2.75
C ALA A 22 -3.79 4.28 4.12
N ALA A 23 -4.62 4.37 5.17
CA ALA A 23 -4.10 4.52 6.52
C ALA A 23 -3.33 3.30 6.95
N ASP A 24 -3.80 2.11 6.58
CA ASP A 24 -3.10 0.89 6.94
C ASP A 24 -1.75 0.78 6.24
N GLY A 25 -1.65 1.19 5.01
CA GLY A 25 -0.39 1.16 4.29
C GLY A 25 0.66 2.05 4.93
N GLU A 26 0.27 3.26 5.27
CA GLU A 26 1.18 4.18 5.92
C GLU A 26 1.60 3.69 7.30
N ALA A 27 0.65 3.18 8.07
CA ALA A 27 0.96 2.67 9.40
C ALA A 27 1.89 1.47 9.32
N LEU A 28 1.68 0.58 8.37
CA LEU A 28 2.57 -0.55 8.16
C LEU A 28 3.97 -0.10 7.80
N PHE A 29 4.08 0.88 6.91
CA PHE A 29 5.37 1.39 6.52
C PHE A 29 6.14 1.92 7.73
N LYS A 30 5.45 2.66 8.59
CA LYS A 30 6.11 3.25 9.76
C LYS A 30 6.45 2.22 10.83
N SER A 31 5.72 1.13 10.90
CA SER A 31 5.92 0.13 11.94
C SER A 31 6.87 -1.00 11.54
N LYS A 32 7.21 -1.11 10.27
CA LYS A 32 8.14 -2.13 9.80
C LYS A 32 9.49 -1.46 9.53
N PRO A 33 10.55 -2.23 9.31
CA PRO A 33 11.87 -1.63 9.12
C PRO A 33 12.06 -0.93 7.78
N CYS A 34 10.99 -0.69 7.06
CA CYS A 34 11.04 0.02 5.78
C CYS A 34 11.70 1.39 5.89
N VAL A 35 11.43 2.08 6.99
CA VAL A 35 11.92 3.44 7.18
C VAL A 35 13.43 3.53 7.32
N ALA A 36 14.09 2.39 7.56
CA ALA A 36 15.55 2.39 7.65
C ALA A 36 16.17 2.66 6.29
N CYS A 37 15.49 2.30 5.22
CA CYS A 37 16.04 2.40 3.87
C CYS A 37 15.19 3.23 2.92
N HIS A 38 13.95 3.48 3.25
CA HIS A 38 13.04 4.23 2.36
C HIS A 38 12.46 5.45 3.04
N ASN A 39 12.23 6.48 2.25
CA ASN A 39 11.51 7.67 2.67
C ASN A 39 10.51 7.96 1.55
N PRO A 40 9.32 8.46 1.86
CA PRO A 40 8.35 8.74 0.80
C PRO A 40 8.85 9.74 -0.24
N ASP A 41 9.63 10.72 0.17
CA ASP A 41 9.98 11.84 -0.68
C ASP A 41 11.41 11.87 -1.16
N MET A 42 12.33 11.19 -0.51
CA MET A 42 13.72 11.29 -0.89
C MET A 42 14.41 9.94 -0.87
N LYS A 43 15.45 9.82 -1.66
CA LYS A 43 16.22 8.60 -1.72
C LYS A 43 17.09 8.47 -0.48
N LEU A 44 17.10 7.30 0.08
CA LEU A 44 18.03 6.93 1.14
C LEU A 44 18.86 5.76 0.61
N VAL A 45 18.90 4.66 1.34
CA VAL A 45 19.52 3.44 0.82
C VAL A 45 18.71 2.93 -0.36
N GLY A 46 17.39 2.91 -0.22
CA GLY A 46 16.49 2.54 -1.29
C GLY A 46 15.90 3.77 -1.96
N PRO A 47 15.16 3.57 -3.05
CA PRO A 47 14.55 4.70 -3.75
C PRO A 47 13.44 5.33 -2.93
N ALA A 48 13.12 6.59 -3.22
CA ALA A 48 11.97 7.24 -2.61
C ALA A 48 10.71 6.48 -3.03
N LEU A 49 9.76 6.37 -2.11
CA LEU A 49 8.53 5.65 -2.44
C LEU A 49 7.78 6.30 -3.59
N LYS A 50 7.81 7.62 -3.67
CA LYS A 50 7.16 8.33 -4.77
C LYS A 50 7.81 8.03 -6.12
N ASP A 51 9.10 7.75 -6.13
CA ASP A 51 9.77 7.35 -7.37
C ASP A 51 9.36 5.94 -7.77
N ILE A 52 9.16 5.07 -6.80
CA ILE A 52 8.64 3.73 -7.09
C ILE A 52 7.26 3.85 -7.70
N ALA A 53 6.41 4.69 -7.13
CA ALA A 53 5.07 4.90 -7.68
C ALA A 53 5.14 5.44 -9.10
N ALA A 54 6.01 6.39 -9.36
CA ALA A 54 6.14 6.99 -10.68
C ALA A 54 6.62 5.98 -11.71
N LYS A 55 7.61 5.16 -11.33
CA LYS A 55 8.15 4.17 -12.25
C LYS A 55 7.12 3.11 -12.61
N ASN A 56 6.21 2.83 -11.71
CA ASN A 56 5.22 1.79 -11.91
C ASN A 56 3.86 2.30 -12.36
N ALA A 57 3.74 3.59 -12.64
CA ALA A 57 2.47 4.15 -13.07
C ALA A 57 2.03 3.50 -14.38
N GLY A 58 0.83 2.96 -14.38
CA GLY A 58 0.28 2.32 -15.56
C GLY A 58 0.83 0.93 -15.86
N VAL A 59 1.68 0.41 -15.00
CA VAL A 59 2.26 -0.92 -15.22
C VAL A 59 1.28 -1.98 -14.72
N ALA A 60 0.88 -2.88 -15.59
CA ALA A 60 -0.03 -3.94 -15.21
C ALA A 60 0.63 -4.86 -14.19
N GLY A 61 -0.12 -5.20 -13.15
CA GLY A 61 0.39 -6.11 -12.13
C GLY A 61 1.40 -5.51 -11.18
N ALA A 62 1.57 -4.19 -11.20
CA ALA A 62 2.58 -3.55 -10.37
C ALA A 62 2.38 -3.82 -8.89
N ALA A 63 1.14 -3.82 -8.40
CA ALA A 63 0.91 -4.07 -6.99
C ALA A 63 1.38 -5.46 -6.58
N ASP A 64 1.10 -6.46 -7.39
CA ASP A 64 1.54 -7.81 -7.07
C ASP A 64 3.06 -7.95 -7.14
N THR A 65 3.68 -7.32 -8.13
CA THR A 65 5.12 -7.34 -8.25
C THR A 65 5.79 -6.67 -7.06
N LEU A 66 5.31 -5.50 -6.67
CA LEU A 66 5.86 -4.81 -5.51
C LEU A 66 5.63 -5.60 -4.23
N ALA A 67 4.48 -6.23 -4.09
CA ALA A 67 4.21 -7.04 -2.91
C ALA A 67 5.20 -8.19 -2.79
N LYS A 68 5.54 -8.82 -3.91
CA LYS A 68 6.54 -9.88 -3.89
C LYS A 68 7.91 -9.36 -3.51
N HIS A 69 8.29 -8.19 -4.02
CA HIS A 69 9.58 -7.59 -3.66
C HIS A 69 9.63 -7.24 -2.19
N ILE A 70 8.53 -6.75 -1.65
CA ILE A 70 8.48 -6.40 -0.23
C ILE A 70 8.63 -7.65 0.62
N LYS A 71 7.93 -8.70 0.28
CA LYS A 71 7.94 -9.89 1.11
C LYS A 71 9.20 -10.73 0.91
N ASN A 72 9.61 -10.91 -0.31
CA ASN A 72 10.70 -11.84 -0.63
C ASN A 72 12.02 -11.17 -0.92
N GLY A 73 12.04 -9.84 -0.98
CA GLY A 73 13.24 -9.11 -1.35
C GLY A 73 13.37 -8.97 -2.85
N SER A 74 14.31 -8.16 -3.29
CA SER A 74 14.59 -7.99 -4.71
C SER A 74 16.03 -7.57 -4.88
N SER A 75 16.55 -7.74 -6.07
CA SER A 75 17.90 -7.28 -6.40
C SER A 75 17.94 -6.85 -7.84
N GLY A 76 18.77 -5.85 -8.11
CA GLY A 76 18.95 -5.38 -9.49
C GLY A 76 17.83 -4.52 -10.04
N VAL A 77 16.79 -4.25 -9.26
CA VAL A 77 15.67 -3.47 -9.76
C VAL A 77 15.97 -1.98 -9.73
N TRP A 78 16.61 -1.54 -8.66
CA TRP A 78 16.93 -0.13 -8.46
C TRP A 78 18.44 0.08 -8.26
N GLY A 79 19.24 -0.79 -8.80
CA GLY A 79 20.68 -0.69 -8.69
C GLY A 79 21.28 -1.88 -7.98
N PRO A 80 22.53 -1.77 -7.56
CA PRO A 80 23.26 -2.94 -7.04
C PRO A 80 22.90 -3.32 -5.61
N ILE A 81 22.27 -2.44 -4.85
CA ILE A 81 21.97 -2.74 -3.47
C ILE A 81 20.66 -3.53 -3.41
N PRO A 82 20.68 -4.75 -2.88
CA PRO A 82 19.46 -5.53 -2.81
C PRO A 82 18.55 -5.07 -1.68
N MET A 83 17.26 -5.26 -1.85
CA MET A 83 16.29 -5.06 -0.81
C MET A 83 16.08 -6.40 -0.12
N PRO A 84 16.28 -6.50 1.19
CA PRO A 84 16.11 -7.78 1.87
C PRO A 84 14.63 -8.12 2.04
N PRO A 85 14.33 -9.38 2.29
CA PRO A 85 12.96 -9.77 2.58
C PRO A 85 12.46 -9.13 3.87
N ASN A 86 11.17 -8.90 3.95
CA ASN A 86 10.55 -8.32 5.13
C ASN A 86 9.58 -9.30 5.77
N ALA A 87 9.46 -9.23 7.08
CA ALA A 87 8.56 -10.12 7.81
C ALA A 87 7.15 -9.53 7.75
N VAL A 88 6.46 -9.77 6.67
CA VAL A 88 5.10 -9.32 6.46
C VAL A 88 4.28 -10.47 5.90
N SER A 89 2.97 -10.43 6.14
CA SER A 89 2.08 -11.39 5.50
C SER A 89 1.85 -10.98 4.06
N ASP A 90 1.28 -11.87 3.27
CA ASP A 90 0.92 -11.55 1.89
C ASP A 90 -0.04 -10.36 1.86
N ALA A 91 -1.01 -10.33 2.77
CA ALA A 91 -1.97 -9.23 2.83
C ALA A 91 -1.30 -7.91 3.19
N GLU A 92 -0.38 -7.95 4.14
CA GLU A 92 0.36 -6.73 4.51
C GLU A 92 1.23 -6.23 3.36
N ALA A 93 1.88 -7.15 2.65
CA ALA A 93 2.71 -6.78 1.51
C ALA A 93 1.87 -6.12 0.43
N LYS A 94 0.66 -6.65 0.19
CA LYS A 94 -0.22 -6.08 -0.81
C LYS A 94 -0.72 -4.70 -0.40
N THR A 95 -1.07 -4.54 0.87
CA THR A 95 -1.51 -3.25 1.40
C THR A 95 -0.39 -2.21 1.27
N LEU A 96 0.83 -2.58 1.59
CA LEU A 96 1.98 -1.70 1.42
C LEU A 96 2.18 -1.33 -0.04
N ALA A 97 2.10 -2.31 -0.93
CA ALA A 97 2.31 -2.06 -2.34
C ALA A 97 1.26 -1.11 -2.91
N GLU A 98 0.01 -1.31 -2.54
CA GLU A 98 -1.06 -0.46 -3.02
C GLU A 98 -0.95 0.96 -2.47
N TRP A 99 -0.54 1.09 -1.23
CA TRP A 99 -0.32 2.40 -0.65
C TRP A 99 0.83 3.13 -1.36
N ILE A 100 1.94 2.43 -1.59
CA ILE A 100 3.08 3.04 -2.28
C ILE A 100 2.66 3.52 -3.66
N LEU A 101 1.92 2.70 -4.39
CA LEU A 101 1.49 3.07 -5.74
C LEU A 101 0.52 4.24 -5.74
N SER A 102 -0.11 4.54 -4.61
CA SER A 102 -1.03 5.67 -4.52
C SER A 102 -0.30 7.01 -4.30
N LEU A 103 0.99 6.98 -4.00
CA LEU A 103 1.73 8.19 -3.73
C LEU A 103 2.03 8.93 -5.03
N LYS A 104 2.03 10.24 -4.96
CA LYS A 104 2.29 11.05 -6.14
C LYS A 104 3.46 11.96 -5.90
N LYS A 105 4.22 12.15 -6.93
CA LYS A 105 5.35 13.06 -6.84
C LYS A 105 4.90 14.49 -6.82
#